data_a6ebc4927683d13c4384b3950684072e
#
_entry.id   a6ebc4927683d13c4384b3950684072e
#
_cell.length_a   1.000
_cell.length_b   1.000
_cell.length_c   1.000
_cell.angle_alpha   90.00
_cell.angle_beta   90.00
_cell.angle_gamma   90.00
#
_symmetry.space_group_name_H-M   'P 1'
#
loop_
_entity.id
_entity.type
_entity.pdbx_description
1 polymer ?
#
loop_
_entity_poly.entity_id
_entity_poly.type
_entity_poly.pdbx_seq_one_letter_code
_entity_poly.pdbx_strand_id
1 'polypeptide(L)'
;MSKTTIPLGTGVTGTLPVANGGTGLASGTSGQFLKFTGSTTLASSAVSAGKVLQAVNTTSTANVSTASTSFVTMNFNVQITPSASSSKILILFQSALGYQNTSSQNFYSYYTLYRDSTNIGNGNSGIQGVYYHTVTYNDIFSHANFQKLDSPSTTSQITYTPYIRINNTSCTLDTKLEGEHNLTALEIAA
;
A
#
# COMPACT_ATOMS: atom_id res chain seq x y z
N MET A 1 -14.45 -16.25 59.52
CA MET A 1 -14.36 -14.80 59.28
C MET A 1 -15.28 -14.45 58.10
N SER A 2 -16.32 -13.65 58.31
CA SER A 2 -17.23 -13.21 57.28
C SER A 2 -16.48 -12.21 56.37
N LYS A 3 -16.42 -12.49 55.08
CA LYS A 3 -15.90 -11.51 54.11
C LYS A 3 -16.92 -10.38 53.95
N THR A 4 -16.63 -9.22 54.47
CA THR A 4 -17.45 -8.00 54.23
C THR A 4 -17.18 -7.58 52.78
N THR A 5 -18.15 -7.78 51.90
CA THR A 5 -18.12 -7.25 50.55
C THR A 5 -18.52 -5.77 50.57
N ILE A 6 -17.62 -4.87 50.21
CA ILE A 6 -17.93 -3.45 50.03
C ILE A 6 -18.45 -3.26 48.61
N PRO A 7 -19.70 -2.77 48.42
CA PRO A 7 -20.21 -2.49 47.07
C PRO A 7 -19.36 -1.43 46.37
N LEU A 8 -18.82 -1.73 45.17
CA LEU A 8 -18.00 -0.83 44.42
C LEU A 8 -18.70 0.50 44.06
N GLY A 9 -20.03 0.50 43.95
CA GLY A 9 -20.81 1.71 43.59
C GLY A 9 -21.04 2.68 44.77
N THR A 10 -20.86 2.23 46.02
CA THR A 10 -21.14 3.05 47.22
C THR A 10 -19.99 3.09 48.24
N GLY A 11 -19.02 2.19 48.11
CA GLY A 11 -17.92 2.02 49.06
C GLY A 11 -16.56 2.56 48.62
N VAL A 12 -16.42 3.01 47.38
CA VAL A 12 -15.16 3.54 46.85
C VAL A 12 -15.37 4.99 46.42
N THR A 13 -14.67 5.90 47.07
CA THR A 13 -14.61 7.31 46.65
C THR A 13 -13.28 7.58 45.97
N GLY A 14 -13.33 8.24 44.80
CA GLY A 14 -12.13 8.55 44.01
C GLY A 14 -11.75 7.42 43.05
N THR A 15 -10.52 7.44 42.53
CA THR A 15 -10.00 6.51 41.54
C THR A 15 -9.42 5.27 42.22
N LEU A 16 -9.91 4.07 41.88
CA LEU A 16 -9.35 2.81 42.37
C LEU A 16 -7.94 2.59 41.80
N PRO A 17 -6.89 2.45 42.64
CA PRO A 17 -5.52 2.22 42.17
C PRO A 17 -5.39 0.92 41.35
N VAL A 18 -4.44 0.89 40.42
CA VAL A 18 -4.14 -0.29 39.58
C VAL A 18 -3.80 -1.52 40.42
N ALA A 19 -3.09 -1.34 41.52
CA ALA A 19 -2.75 -2.41 42.48
C ALA A 19 -3.97 -3.09 43.09
N ASN A 20 -5.12 -2.42 43.13
CA ASN A 20 -6.39 -2.91 43.66
C ASN A 20 -7.39 -3.29 42.55
N GLY A 21 -6.90 -3.49 41.32
CA GLY A 21 -7.69 -3.89 40.16
C GLY A 21 -8.39 -2.75 39.42
N GLY A 22 -8.15 -1.49 39.78
CA GLY A 22 -8.61 -0.33 39.04
C GLY A 22 -7.65 0.08 37.94
N THR A 23 -8.10 0.99 37.06
CA THR A 23 -7.22 1.57 36.02
C THR A 23 -6.33 2.69 36.54
N GLY A 24 -6.62 3.23 37.74
CA GLY A 24 -5.95 4.41 38.27
C GLY A 24 -6.26 5.71 37.51
N LEU A 25 -7.20 5.68 36.56
CA LEU A 25 -7.58 6.83 35.74
C LEU A 25 -8.99 7.31 36.10
N ALA A 26 -9.14 8.62 36.31
CA ALA A 26 -10.44 9.27 36.49
C ALA A 26 -11.21 9.43 35.17
N SER A 27 -10.49 9.51 34.06
CA SER A 27 -11.04 9.64 32.68
C SER A 27 -10.05 9.12 31.66
N GLY A 28 -10.51 8.88 30.45
CA GLY A 28 -9.69 8.53 29.29
C GLY A 28 -10.08 9.37 28.06
N THR A 29 -9.28 9.35 27.04
CA THR A 29 -9.57 9.99 25.75
C THR A 29 -10.22 8.96 24.81
N SER A 30 -11.35 9.34 24.22
CA SER A 30 -12.04 8.50 23.24
C SER A 30 -11.09 8.10 22.09
N GLY A 31 -11.13 6.82 21.67
CA GLY A 31 -10.27 6.28 20.61
C GLY A 31 -8.84 5.96 21.05
N GLN A 32 -8.50 6.06 22.31
CA GLN A 32 -7.22 5.65 22.88
C GLN A 32 -7.31 4.31 23.63
N PHE A 33 -6.15 3.66 23.77
CA PHE A 33 -6.00 2.43 24.53
C PHE A 33 -5.42 2.69 25.91
N LEU A 34 -5.72 1.81 26.85
CA LEU A 34 -5.02 1.76 28.12
C LEU A 34 -3.67 1.07 27.93
N LYS A 35 -2.59 1.77 28.27
CA LYS A 35 -1.22 1.26 28.15
C LYS A 35 -0.54 1.31 29.53
N PHE A 36 0.17 0.25 29.89
CA PHE A 36 1.08 0.28 31.02
C PHE A 36 2.26 1.21 30.71
N THR A 37 2.45 2.23 31.53
CA THR A 37 3.59 3.17 31.46
C THR A 37 4.61 2.90 32.56
N GLY A 38 4.31 1.95 33.44
CA GLY A 38 5.16 1.42 34.50
C GLY A 38 4.53 0.17 35.09
N SER A 39 5.16 -0.46 36.08
CA SER A 39 4.67 -1.69 36.70
C SER A 39 3.31 -1.54 37.39
N THR A 40 2.95 -0.33 37.81
CA THR A 40 1.70 -0.04 38.54
C THR A 40 0.95 1.18 37.99
N THR A 41 1.32 1.67 36.80
CA THR A 41 0.71 2.86 36.21
C THR A 41 0.14 2.55 34.85
N LEU A 42 -1.09 3.00 34.59
CA LEU A 42 -1.76 2.99 33.28
C LEU A 42 -1.97 4.41 32.80
N ALA A 43 -1.86 4.60 31.51
CA ALA A 43 -2.21 5.86 30.85
C ALA A 43 -3.03 5.58 29.58
N SER A 44 -3.88 6.53 29.20
CA SER A 44 -4.52 6.56 27.90
C SER A 44 -3.46 6.91 26.86
N SER A 45 -3.35 6.11 25.80
CA SER A 45 -2.35 6.29 24.74
C SER A 45 -2.97 6.07 23.37
N ALA A 46 -2.68 6.98 22.45
CA ALA A 46 -3.01 6.77 21.03
C ALA A 46 -2.24 5.56 20.47
N VAL A 47 -2.82 4.91 19.47
CA VAL A 47 -2.06 3.96 18.64
C VAL A 47 -1.02 4.78 17.89
N SER A 48 0.26 4.49 18.14
CA SER A 48 1.37 5.18 17.49
C SER A 48 1.57 4.67 16.04
N ALA A 49 2.54 5.26 15.36
CA ALA A 49 2.92 5.04 13.96
C ALA A 49 2.81 3.59 13.44
N GLY A 50 2.60 3.44 12.14
CA GLY A 50 2.49 2.12 11.47
C GLY A 50 1.07 1.58 11.33
N LYS A 51 0.05 2.27 11.85
CA LYS A 51 -1.36 1.89 11.65
C LYS A 51 -1.78 2.14 10.22
N VAL A 52 -2.44 1.15 9.61
CA VAL A 52 -3.17 1.36 8.35
C VAL A 52 -4.44 2.16 8.65
N LEU A 53 -4.54 3.35 8.04
CA LEU A 53 -5.65 4.29 8.26
C LEU A 53 -6.77 4.07 7.25
N GLN A 54 -6.42 3.78 5.99
CA GLN A 54 -7.34 3.44 4.93
C GLN A 54 -6.69 2.52 3.90
N ALA A 55 -7.51 1.78 3.17
CA ALA A 55 -7.11 0.95 2.05
C ALA A 55 -8.04 1.24 0.87
N VAL A 56 -7.47 1.52 -0.29
CA VAL A 56 -8.21 1.72 -1.55
C VAL A 56 -7.63 0.78 -2.57
N ASN A 57 -8.51 0.10 -3.31
CA ASN A 57 -8.13 -0.85 -4.34
C ASN A 57 -8.84 -0.52 -5.65
N THR A 58 -8.14 -0.71 -6.75
CA THR A 58 -8.69 -0.66 -8.11
C THR A 58 -8.17 -1.84 -8.88
N THR A 59 -9.05 -2.45 -9.65
CA THR A 59 -8.73 -3.56 -10.55
C THR A 59 -9.07 -3.20 -12.00
N SER A 60 -8.42 -3.85 -12.94
CA SER A 60 -8.66 -3.69 -14.38
C SER A 60 -8.41 -4.99 -15.12
N THR A 61 -9.28 -5.30 -16.06
CA THR A 61 -9.11 -6.39 -17.04
C THR A 61 -8.76 -5.87 -18.43
N ALA A 62 -8.53 -4.55 -18.55
CA ALA A 62 -8.22 -3.92 -19.82
C ALA A 62 -6.80 -4.27 -20.29
N ASN A 63 -6.68 -4.71 -21.53
CA ASN A 63 -5.39 -4.98 -22.14
C ASN A 63 -4.67 -3.67 -22.49
N VAL A 64 -3.37 -3.66 -22.27
CA VAL A 64 -2.48 -2.61 -22.74
C VAL A 64 -1.42 -3.23 -23.62
N SER A 65 -1.35 -2.80 -24.89
CA SER A 65 -0.33 -3.23 -25.84
C SER A 65 0.63 -2.07 -26.09
N THR A 66 1.93 -2.32 -26.04
CA THR A 66 2.93 -1.27 -26.29
C THR A 66 4.20 -1.80 -26.95
N ALA A 67 4.70 -1.04 -27.93
CA ALA A 67 6.04 -1.12 -28.50
C ALA A 67 6.88 0.13 -28.11
N SER A 68 6.40 0.96 -27.17
CA SER A 68 7.02 2.22 -26.81
C SER A 68 8.25 2.02 -25.93
N THR A 69 9.32 2.74 -26.26
CA THR A 69 10.50 2.87 -25.41
C THR A 69 10.36 3.99 -24.37
N SER A 70 9.30 4.78 -24.44
CA SER A 70 8.88 5.72 -23.40
C SER A 70 7.76 5.12 -22.55
N PHE A 71 7.67 5.48 -21.30
CA PHE A 71 6.61 5.02 -20.43
C PHE A 71 5.23 5.46 -20.92
N VAL A 72 4.33 4.51 -21.09
CA VAL A 72 2.90 4.70 -21.40
C VAL A 72 2.04 4.21 -20.27
N THR A 73 0.88 4.82 -20.07
CA THR A 73 -0.06 4.46 -19.01
C THR A 73 -0.64 3.06 -19.21
N MET A 74 -0.89 2.37 -18.13
CA MET A 74 -1.66 1.11 -18.13
C MET A 74 -3.18 1.34 -18.07
N ASN A 75 -3.64 2.60 -18.20
CA ASN A 75 -5.04 3.02 -18.30
C ASN A 75 -5.94 2.68 -17.09
N PHE A 76 -5.35 2.48 -15.93
CA PHE A 76 -6.08 2.40 -14.66
C PHE A 76 -5.25 3.05 -13.55
N ASN A 77 -5.91 3.44 -12.48
CA ASN A 77 -5.26 4.15 -11.37
C ASN A 77 -6.00 3.91 -10.07
N VAL A 78 -5.36 4.24 -8.95
CA VAL A 78 -5.99 4.33 -7.63
C VAL A 78 -5.85 5.77 -7.11
N GLN A 79 -6.93 6.29 -6.52
CA GLN A 79 -6.93 7.61 -5.92
C GLN A 79 -7.07 7.49 -4.41
N ILE A 80 -6.28 8.26 -3.69
CA ILE A 80 -6.31 8.28 -2.22
C ILE A 80 -6.13 9.70 -1.71
N THR A 81 -6.83 10.04 -0.63
CA THR A 81 -6.69 11.34 0.04
C THR A 81 -6.09 11.09 1.43
N PRO A 82 -4.81 11.41 1.65
CA PRO A 82 -4.17 11.17 2.93
C PRO A 82 -4.82 11.99 4.06
N SER A 83 -4.98 11.38 5.22
CA SER A 83 -5.58 12.03 6.39
C SER A 83 -4.63 13.00 7.09
N ALA A 84 -3.31 12.83 6.87
CA ALA A 84 -2.27 13.71 7.39
C ALA A 84 -1.13 13.88 6.38
N SER A 85 -0.50 15.05 6.35
CA SER A 85 0.67 15.31 5.46
C SER A 85 1.90 14.48 5.84
N SER A 86 1.97 13.95 7.05
CA SER A 86 3.01 13.02 7.50
C SER A 86 2.75 11.57 7.09
N SER A 87 1.53 11.22 6.68
CA SER A 87 1.18 9.86 6.26
C SER A 87 2.03 9.39 5.10
N LYS A 88 2.33 8.08 5.08
CA LYS A 88 2.97 7.40 3.96
C LYS A 88 1.94 6.56 3.22
N ILE A 89 2.14 6.40 1.91
CA ILE A 89 1.28 5.55 1.09
C ILE A 89 2.08 4.36 0.59
N LEU A 90 1.66 3.16 0.99
CA LEU A 90 2.19 1.92 0.44
C LEU A 90 1.35 1.49 -0.75
N ILE A 91 1.97 1.45 -1.92
CA ILE A 91 1.37 0.96 -3.15
C ILE A 91 1.80 -0.48 -3.39
N LEU A 92 0.82 -1.33 -3.64
CA LEU A 92 1.00 -2.71 -4.07
C LEU A 92 0.43 -2.84 -5.47
N PHE A 93 1.24 -3.32 -6.40
CA PHE A 93 0.87 -3.54 -7.79
C PHE A 93 1.07 -4.99 -8.18
N GLN A 94 0.09 -5.55 -8.87
CA GLN A 94 0.15 -6.86 -9.49
C GLN A 94 -0.46 -6.79 -10.89
N SER A 95 0.20 -7.39 -11.87
CA SER A 95 -0.28 -7.50 -13.24
C SER A 95 0.11 -8.84 -13.81
N ALA A 96 -0.83 -9.53 -14.39
CA ALA A 96 -0.56 -10.64 -15.29
C ALA A 96 -0.10 -10.07 -16.64
N LEU A 97 0.87 -10.71 -17.25
CA LEU A 97 1.50 -10.26 -18.48
C LEU A 97 1.56 -11.41 -19.49
N GLY A 98 1.11 -11.16 -20.69
CA GLY A 98 1.39 -11.97 -21.86
C GLY A 98 2.38 -11.27 -22.76
N TYR A 99 3.22 -12.01 -23.36
CA TYR A 99 4.12 -11.53 -24.40
C TYR A 99 3.89 -12.33 -25.67
N GLN A 100 3.58 -11.63 -26.73
CA GLN A 100 3.54 -12.20 -28.05
C GLN A 100 4.78 -11.73 -28.81
N ASN A 101 5.72 -12.63 -29.06
CA ASN A 101 6.92 -12.31 -29.81
C ASN A 101 6.65 -12.38 -31.31
N THR A 102 6.67 -11.22 -31.97
CA THR A 102 6.62 -11.11 -33.43
C THR A 102 8.01 -11.08 -34.07
N SER A 103 9.07 -10.99 -33.26
CA SER A 103 10.46 -10.95 -33.71
C SER A 103 11.35 -11.76 -32.77
N SER A 104 12.21 -12.60 -33.29
CA SER A 104 13.18 -13.42 -32.52
C SER A 104 14.21 -12.56 -31.73
N GLN A 105 13.77 -11.55 -30.98
CA GLN A 105 14.64 -10.60 -30.25
C GLN A 105 14.41 -10.68 -28.75
N ASN A 106 15.48 -10.57 -27.98
CA ASN A 106 15.41 -10.37 -26.54
C ASN A 106 14.97 -8.94 -26.22
N PHE A 107 14.19 -8.76 -25.16
CA PHE A 107 13.85 -7.42 -24.69
C PHE A 107 13.59 -7.38 -23.19
N TYR A 108 13.56 -6.16 -22.66
CA TYR A 108 13.11 -5.87 -21.29
C TYR A 108 11.80 -5.09 -21.34
N SER A 109 10.86 -5.44 -20.49
CA SER A 109 9.78 -4.55 -20.09
C SER A 109 10.14 -3.91 -18.76
N TYR A 110 9.76 -2.65 -18.60
CA TYR A 110 9.98 -1.88 -17.38
C TYR A 110 8.66 -1.32 -16.88
N TYR A 111 8.44 -1.41 -15.59
CA TYR A 111 7.24 -0.96 -14.90
C TYR A 111 7.61 0.13 -13.92
N THR A 112 6.81 1.17 -13.88
CA THR A 112 6.97 2.28 -12.93
C THR A 112 5.63 2.76 -12.43
N LEU A 113 5.67 3.63 -11.43
CA LEU A 113 4.51 4.26 -10.84
C LEU A 113 4.63 5.77 -10.99
N TYR A 114 3.56 6.40 -11.42
CA TYR A 114 3.42 7.84 -11.41
C TYR A 114 2.51 8.24 -10.26
N ARG A 115 2.94 9.26 -9.50
CA ARG A 115 2.08 10.02 -8.61
C ARG A 115 1.69 11.29 -9.35
N ASP A 116 0.43 11.41 -9.70
CA ASP A 116 -0.08 12.43 -10.62
C ASP A 116 0.72 12.44 -11.93
N SER A 117 1.51 13.46 -12.20
CA SER A 117 2.40 13.56 -13.37
C SER A 117 3.87 13.17 -13.10
N THR A 118 4.21 12.83 -11.86
CA THR A 118 5.60 12.60 -11.44
C THR A 118 5.91 11.10 -11.41
N ASN A 119 6.93 10.67 -12.18
CA ASN A 119 7.48 9.32 -12.07
C ASN A 119 8.21 9.18 -10.73
N ILE A 120 7.72 8.30 -9.85
CA ILE A 120 8.32 8.02 -8.54
C ILE A 120 9.18 6.76 -8.51
N GLY A 121 9.44 6.16 -9.69
CA GLY A 121 10.39 5.07 -9.87
C GLY A 121 11.80 5.58 -10.17
N ASN A 122 12.68 4.66 -10.59
CA ASN A 122 14.07 4.95 -10.91
C ASN A 122 14.22 5.30 -12.40
N GLY A 123 13.82 6.53 -12.79
CA GLY A 123 13.99 7.04 -14.15
C GLY A 123 13.54 6.03 -15.22
N ASN A 124 14.40 5.78 -16.20
CA ASN A 124 14.11 4.84 -17.30
C ASN A 124 14.09 3.36 -16.91
N SER A 125 14.64 2.98 -15.75
CA SER A 125 14.63 1.60 -15.26
C SER A 125 13.34 1.26 -14.50
N GLY A 126 12.54 2.27 -14.15
CA GLY A 126 11.29 2.07 -13.40
C GLY A 126 11.51 1.50 -12.00
N ILE A 127 10.51 0.79 -11.50
CA ILE A 127 10.55 0.08 -10.21
C ILE A 127 10.91 -1.39 -10.44
N GLN A 128 10.43 -1.97 -11.52
CA GLN A 128 10.68 -3.36 -11.89
C GLN A 128 11.01 -3.50 -13.37
N GLY A 129 11.98 -4.36 -13.69
CA GLY A 129 12.24 -4.84 -15.04
C GLY A 129 11.98 -6.33 -15.15
N VAL A 130 11.43 -6.76 -16.27
CA VAL A 130 11.26 -8.18 -16.63
C VAL A 130 12.00 -8.43 -17.93
N TYR A 131 12.88 -9.44 -17.94
CA TYR A 131 13.64 -9.82 -19.11
C TYR A 131 12.96 -10.98 -19.84
N TYR A 132 12.82 -10.83 -21.14
CA TYR A 132 12.27 -11.84 -22.02
C TYR A 132 13.37 -12.35 -22.96
N HIS A 133 13.69 -13.62 -22.82
CA HIS A 133 14.64 -14.29 -23.71
C HIS A 133 13.92 -14.79 -24.98
N THR A 134 14.62 -14.76 -26.10
CA THR A 134 14.12 -15.25 -27.39
C THR A 134 13.68 -16.71 -27.28
N VAL A 135 12.41 -16.94 -27.51
CA VAL A 135 11.87 -18.25 -27.90
C VAL A 135 11.09 -18.05 -29.19
N THR A 136 11.40 -18.83 -30.18
CA THR A 136 10.74 -18.80 -31.50
C THR A 136 9.26 -19.14 -31.33
N TYR A 137 8.36 -18.16 -31.55
CA TYR A 137 6.89 -18.35 -31.64
C TYR A 137 6.19 -18.96 -30.43
N ASN A 138 6.43 -18.51 -29.22
CA ASN A 138 5.62 -18.94 -28.08
C ASN A 138 5.14 -17.73 -27.28
N ASP A 139 3.89 -17.77 -26.83
CA ASP A 139 3.37 -16.87 -25.84
C ASP A 139 4.10 -17.11 -24.51
N ILE A 140 4.75 -16.09 -23.98
CA ILE A 140 5.39 -16.15 -22.67
C ILE A 140 4.48 -15.43 -21.67
N PHE A 141 4.10 -16.15 -20.63
CA PHE A 141 3.33 -15.61 -19.52
C PHE A 141 4.24 -15.26 -18.37
N SER A 142 4.10 -14.08 -17.84
CA SER A 142 4.88 -13.56 -16.72
C SER A 142 4.00 -12.71 -15.81
N HIS A 143 4.56 -12.24 -14.71
CA HIS A 143 3.89 -11.33 -13.79
C HIS A 143 4.80 -10.15 -13.50
N ALA A 144 4.23 -8.96 -13.44
CA ALA A 144 4.87 -7.81 -12.82
C ALA A 144 4.23 -7.55 -11.45
N ASN A 145 5.05 -7.60 -10.42
CA ASN A 145 4.63 -7.34 -9.05
C ASN A 145 5.65 -6.42 -8.40
N PHE A 146 5.21 -5.28 -7.93
CA PHE A 146 6.08 -4.40 -7.16
C PHE A 146 5.34 -3.74 -6.01
N GLN A 147 6.12 -3.22 -5.09
CA GLN A 147 5.63 -2.37 -4.01
C GLN A 147 6.45 -1.08 -3.96
N LYS A 148 5.80 0.00 -3.57
CA LYS A 148 6.43 1.30 -3.40
C LYS A 148 5.85 2.00 -2.18
N LEU A 149 6.70 2.36 -1.23
CA LEU A 149 6.35 3.27 -0.16
C LEU A 149 6.67 4.70 -0.62
N ASP A 150 5.66 5.55 -0.60
CA ASP A 150 5.75 6.95 -0.99
C ASP A 150 5.45 7.85 0.22
N SER A 151 6.01 9.07 0.18
CA SER A 151 5.78 10.13 1.17
C SER A 151 5.28 11.38 0.44
N PRO A 152 3.98 11.49 0.17
CA PRO A 152 3.43 12.52 -0.68
C PRO A 152 3.42 13.91 -0.05
N SER A 153 3.50 13.99 1.28
CA SER A 153 3.54 15.23 2.07
C SER A 153 2.35 16.18 1.80
N THR A 154 1.17 15.62 1.58
CA THR A 154 -0.06 16.36 1.29
C THR A 154 -1.28 15.70 1.92
N THR A 155 -2.36 16.47 2.10
CA THR A 155 -3.71 16.00 2.43
C THR A 155 -4.68 16.16 1.26
N SER A 156 -4.20 16.63 0.09
CA SER A 156 -5.00 16.64 -1.13
C SER A 156 -5.09 15.25 -1.74
N GLN A 157 -6.14 15.01 -2.52
CA GLN A 157 -6.25 13.76 -3.29
C GLN A 157 -5.08 13.62 -4.25
N ILE A 158 -4.50 12.43 -4.31
CA ILE A 158 -3.42 12.04 -5.21
C ILE A 158 -3.84 10.80 -6.00
N THR A 159 -3.32 10.71 -7.22
CA THR A 159 -3.58 9.62 -8.14
C THR A 159 -2.29 8.84 -8.38
N TYR A 160 -2.32 7.54 -8.13
CA TYR A 160 -1.23 6.64 -8.50
C TYR A 160 -1.62 5.85 -9.75
N THR A 161 -0.77 5.92 -10.77
CA THR A 161 -1.00 5.28 -12.07
C THR A 161 0.21 4.42 -12.44
N PRO A 162 0.05 3.13 -12.73
CA PRO A 162 1.12 2.30 -13.25
C PRO A 162 1.39 2.61 -14.72
N TYR A 163 2.66 2.60 -15.08
CA TYR A 163 3.17 2.83 -16.43
C TYR A 163 4.10 1.71 -16.85
N ILE A 164 4.15 1.47 -18.14
CA ILE A 164 4.93 0.42 -18.77
C ILE A 164 5.70 0.94 -19.99
N ARG A 165 6.88 0.41 -20.26
CA ARG A 165 7.64 0.59 -21.49
C ARG A 165 8.44 -0.66 -21.82
N ILE A 166 8.95 -0.75 -23.03
CA ILE A 166 9.94 -1.75 -23.41
C ILE A 166 11.24 -1.06 -23.89
N ASN A 167 12.31 -1.82 -24.05
CA ASN A 167 13.58 -1.29 -24.52
C ASN A 167 13.85 -1.52 -26.01
N ASN A 168 12.99 -2.24 -26.71
CA ASN A 168 13.18 -2.63 -28.11
C ASN A 168 11.89 -2.48 -28.91
N THR A 169 11.84 -1.51 -29.80
CA THR A 169 10.66 -1.18 -30.65
C THR A 169 10.29 -2.28 -31.66
N SER A 170 11.18 -3.26 -31.89
CA SER A 170 10.87 -4.42 -32.73
C SER A 170 10.02 -5.48 -32.01
N CYS A 171 9.73 -5.26 -30.75
CA CYS A 171 8.90 -6.13 -29.92
C CYS A 171 7.62 -5.41 -29.53
N THR A 172 6.59 -6.18 -29.21
CA THR A 172 5.35 -5.67 -28.61
C THR A 172 5.08 -6.42 -27.32
N LEU A 173 4.89 -5.70 -26.24
CA LEU A 173 4.40 -6.24 -25.00
C LEU A 173 2.89 -6.06 -24.93
N ASP A 174 2.21 -7.14 -24.69
CA ASP A 174 0.77 -7.17 -24.53
C ASP A 174 0.45 -7.59 -23.10
N THR A 175 -0.27 -6.75 -22.36
CA THR A 175 -0.78 -7.16 -21.04
C THR A 175 -2.05 -8.02 -21.19
N LYS A 176 -2.27 -8.54 -22.40
CA LYS A 176 -3.38 -9.40 -22.72
C LYS A 176 -3.27 -10.70 -21.96
N LEU A 177 -4.05 -10.83 -20.90
CA LEU A 177 -4.14 -12.09 -20.21
C LEU A 177 -5.48 -12.34 -19.56
N GLU A 178 -5.75 -13.61 -19.44
CA GLU A 178 -6.80 -14.19 -18.61
C GLU A 178 -6.55 -13.89 -17.13
N GLY A 179 -6.47 -12.59 -16.77
CA GLY A 179 -6.15 -12.14 -15.43
C GLY A 179 -6.52 -10.70 -15.19
N GLU A 180 -6.47 -10.33 -13.94
CA GLU A 180 -6.79 -9.01 -13.43
C GLU A 180 -5.51 -8.27 -13.06
N HIS A 181 -5.44 -6.99 -13.44
CA HIS A 181 -4.45 -6.06 -12.88
C HIS A 181 -5.00 -5.52 -11.57
N ASN A 182 -4.17 -5.44 -10.57
CA ASN A 182 -4.56 -5.00 -9.24
C ASN A 182 -3.62 -3.89 -8.75
N LEU A 183 -4.20 -2.82 -8.22
CA LEU A 183 -3.48 -1.70 -7.65
C LEU A 183 -4.12 -1.31 -6.32
N THR A 184 -3.37 -1.47 -5.23
CA THR A 184 -3.83 -1.14 -3.88
C THR A 184 -2.98 -0.03 -3.28
N ALA A 185 -3.63 0.96 -2.70
CA ALA A 185 -3.01 2.02 -1.92
C ALA A 185 -3.42 1.87 -0.44
N LEU A 186 -2.43 1.78 0.44
CA LEU A 186 -2.62 1.73 1.89
C LEU A 186 -2.02 2.99 2.52
N GLU A 187 -2.83 3.76 3.23
CA GLU A 187 -2.32 4.86 4.05
C GLU A 187 -1.77 4.33 5.37
N ILE A 188 -0.54 4.68 5.65
CA ILE A 188 0.18 4.30 6.87
C ILE A 188 0.40 5.56 7.72
N ALA A 189 -0.07 5.54 8.96
CA ALA A 189 0.22 6.60 9.93
C ALA A 189 1.73 6.71 10.18
N ALA A 190 2.27 7.93 10.19
CA ALA A 190 3.65 8.23 10.56
C ALA A 190 3.84 8.30 12.08
#